data_998a9a277a4128726e0688a9cdb5fbf4
#
_entry.id   998a9a277a4128726e0688a9cdb5fbf4
#
_cell.length_a   1.000
_cell.length_b   1.000
_cell.length_c   1.000
_cell.angle_alpha   90.00
_cell.angle_beta   90.00
_cell.angle_gamma   90.00
#
_symmetry.space_group_name_H-M   'P 1'
#
loop_
_entity.id
_entity.type
_entity.pdbx_description
1 polymer ?
#
loop_
_entity_poly.entity_id
_entity_poly.type
_entity_poly.pdbx_seq_one_letter_code
_entity_poly.pdbx_strand_id
1 'polypeptide(L)'
;MASIRLTTTAFASLVASTSSSYSSSYFAKLHFRPSWNIGFAVSPLSSSRATRRMAHSIAKATLGLTHPNQIELIKISFAAKEVDLVEWKGDILAVGVTEKDMAKDENSTFQNPILQKLDSHLGGLLSEASLEEDFSGKAGQSTVLRLPGLGSKRVGLYGLGSAASPTTAYRSLGEVVAAAAKSAQASNVAVALASPGALSEEIKLITASAIATGTVLGIFEDSRFKSESKKPALKSVDILGLGTGPEIEKKLKYAEDVCAGVIFGRELVNAPANVLTPAVMAEEAKNIASLHSDVFSATILDLEQCKDLKMGSYLGVAAASDNPPYFIHLCYKPPGGPAKTKLALVGKGLTFDSGGYNIKTGPGCSIELMKFDMGGAAAVLGAAKALAQIKPPGVEVHFVVAACENMISGTGMRPGDILTASNGKTIEVNNTDAEGRLTLADALVYACNQGVEKIVDLATLTGACVVALGPSIAGVFTPSDNLAKEVISASEAAGEKLWRMPMEDSYWEGMKSGVADMVNTGGRQGGAITAALFLKQFVDEKVEWMHIDLAGPVWNDKKKAATGFGVSTLVEWVVKNSS
;
A
#
# COMPACT_ATOMS: atom_id res chain seq x y z
N MET A 1 16.69 -56.81 7.68
CA MET A 1 15.80 -57.92 7.24
C MET A 1 14.43 -57.36 6.90
N ALA A 2 13.98 -57.69 5.76
CA ALA A 2 12.76 -57.61 4.99
C ALA A 2 12.71 -56.51 3.91
N SER A 3 13.08 -56.99 2.76
CA SER A 3 12.92 -56.45 1.40
C SER A 3 11.47 -56.72 0.95
N ILE A 4 10.84 -55.72 0.31
CA ILE A 4 9.73 -55.99 -0.61
C ILE A 4 9.92 -55.16 -1.88
N ARG A 5 9.76 -55.86 -2.98
CA ARG A 5 10.08 -55.53 -4.36
C ARG A 5 9.02 -54.67 -5.05
N LEU A 6 9.50 -53.93 -6.05
CA LEU A 6 8.79 -53.33 -7.19
C LEU A 6 7.84 -54.27 -7.92
N THR A 7 6.74 -53.69 -8.46
CA THR A 7 6.16 -54.14 -9.74
C THR A 7 5.76 -52.92 -10.58
N THR A 8 6.45 -52.80 -11.72
CA THR A 8 6.14 -52.00 -12.90
C THR A 8 5.05 -52.67 -13.72
N THR A 9 4.07 -51.90 -14.20
CA THR A 9 3.27 -52.29 -15.38
C THR A 9 3.11 -51.11 -16.32
N ALA A 10 3.69 -51.26 -17.49
CA ALA A 10 3.53 -50.43 -18.68
C ALA A 10 2.24 -50.80 -19.42
N PHE A 11 1.55 -49.78 -19.99
CA PHE A 11 0.65 -50.00 -21.12
C PHE A 11 0.92 -48.96 -22.21
N ALA A 12 1.16 -49.49 -23.39
CA ALA A 12 1.47 -48.77 -24.62
C ALA A 12 0.21 -48.59 -25.49
N SER A 13 0.20 -47.46 -26.19
CA SER A 13 -0.32 -47.20 -27.54
C SER A 13 -1.70 -47.66 -27.98
N LEU A 14 -2.49 -46.69 -28.50
CA LEU A 14 -3.13 -46.87 -29.82
C LEU A 14 -3.29 -45.53 -30.55
N VAL A 15 -2.69 -45.42 -31.72
CA VAL A 15 -2.86 -44.40 -32.74
C VAL A 15 -4.05 -44.80 -33.61
N ALA A 16 -4.94 -43.89 -33.91
CA ALA A 16 -5.83 -44.01 -35.06
C ALA A 16 -6.07 -42.63 -35.72
N SER A 17 -5.52 -42.49 -36.91
CA SER A 17 -5.74 -41.46 -37.90
C SER A 17 -7.10 -41.64 -38.58
N THR A 18 -7.87 -40.56 -38.80
CA THR A 18 -8.76 -40.47 -39.97
C THR A 18 -8.77 -39.06 -40.50
N SER A 19 -8.27 -38.95 -41.71
CA SER A 19 -8.43 -37.84 -42.64
C SER A 19 -9.81 -37.90 -43.32
N SER A 20 -10.50 -36.77 -43.46
CA SER A 20 -11.36 -36.56 -44.64
C SER A 20 -11.53 -35.07 -44.94
N SER A 21 -11.09 -34.74 -46.13
CA SER A 21 -11.33 -33.53 -46.90
C SER A 21 -12.80 -33.40 -47.29
N TYR A 22 -13.34 -32.20 -47.30
CA TYR A 22 -14.27 -31.75 -48.35
C TYR A 22 -14.23 -30.23 -48.51
N SER A 23 -14.31 -29.86 -49.76
CA SER A 23 -14.09 -28.57 -50.39
C SER A 23 -15.35 -27.66 -50.49
N SER A 24 -15.06 -26.36 -50.58
CA SER A 24 -15.56 -25.37 -51.56
C SER A 24 -16.99 -24.83 -51.50
N SER A 25 -16.97 -23.52 -51.41
CA SER A 25 -17.79 -22.50 -52.11
C SER A 25 -19.28 -22.33 -51.76
N TYR A 26 -19.61 -21.07 -51.35
CA TYR A 26 -20.53 -20.23 -52.10
C TYR A 26 -20.51 -18.78 -51.62
N PHE A 27 -20.32 -17.84 -52.55
CA PHE A 27 -20.54 -16.40 -52.44
C PHE A 27 -22.01 -16.07 -52.34
N ALA A 28 -22.39 -15.16 -51.45
CA ALA A 28 -23.58 -14.31 -51.66
C ALA A 28 -23.40 -12.93 -51.00
N LYS A 29 -23.24 -11.92 -51.84
CA LYS A 29 -23.39 -10.49 -51.50
C LYS A 29 -24.86 -10.19 -51.26
N LEU A 30 -25.17 -9.53 -50.17
CA LEU A 30 -26.42 -8.79 -50.05
C LEU A 30 -26.12 -7.40 -49.46
N HIS A 31 -26.33 -6.39 -50.33
CA HIS A 31 -26.41 -4.97 -49.97
C HIS A 31 -27.79 -4.71 -49.37
N PHE A 32 -27.86 -4.09 -48.21
CA PHE A 32 -29.02 -3.34 -47.77
C PHE A 32 -28.58 -2.04 -47.08
N ARG A 33 -28.94 -0.92 -47.70
CA ARG A 33 -29.07 0.36 -47.01
C ARG A 33 -30.56 0.51 -46.67
N PRO A 34 -30.90 1.09 -45.51
CA PRO A 34 -31.78 2.25 -45.54
C PRO A 34 -31.33 3.41 -44.63
N SER A 35 -31.43 4.57 -45.17
CA SER A 35 -31.41 5.87 -44.54
C SER A 35 -32.67 6.10 -43.68
N TRP A 36 -32.49 6.51 -42.43
CA TRP A 36 -33.51 7.27 -41.69
C TRP A 36 -32.82 8.42 -40.93
N ASN A 37 -33.08 9.64 -41.42
CA ASN A 37 -32.82 10.89 -40.69
C ASN A 37 -34.00 11.11 -39.74
N ILE A 38 -33.74 11.16 -38.45
CA ILE A 38 -34.63 11.82 -37.48
C ILE A 38 -33.77 12.76 -36.65
N GLY A 39 -33.91 14.05 -36.94
CA GLY A 39 -33.30 15.12 -36.14
C GLY A 39 -34.06 15.29 -34.82
N PHE A 40 -33.35 15.19 -33.72
CA PHE A 40 -33.80 15.76 -32.46
C PHE A 40 -32.78 16.82 -32.04
N ALA A 41 -33.23 18.06 -32.01
CA ALA A 41 -32.54 19.18 -31.44
C ALA A 41 -32.57 19.04 -29.90
N VAL A 42 -31.42 18.80 -29.28
CA VAL A 42 -31.27 18.89 -27.83
C VAL A 42 -30.30 20.04 -27.54
N SER A 43 -30.81 21.03 -26.83
CA SER A 43 -30.06 22.19 -26.34
C SER A 43 -28.90 21.75 -25.45
N PRO A 44 -27.73 22.42 -25.49
CA PRO A 44 -26.60 22.00 -24.68
C PRO A 44 -26.72 22.51 -23.24
N LEU A 45 -26.98 21.61 -22.30
CA LEU A 45 -26.70 21.85 -20.89
C LEU A 45 -25.18 21.82 -20.71
N SER A 46 -24.59 22.91 -20.21
CA SER A 46 -23.20 23.08 -19.92
C SER A 46 -22.75 22.14 -18.80
N SER A 47 -22.24 20.96 -19.15
CA SER A 47 -21.50 20.10 -18.24
C SER A 47 -20.01 20.43 -18.35
N SER A 48 -19.36 20.68 -17.21
CA SER A 48 -17.95 21.05 -17.11
C SER A 48 -17.04 20.13 -17.92
N ARG A 49 -16.06 20.69 -18.62
CA ARG A 49 -15.08 19.97 -19.48
C ARG A 49 -14.29 18.86 -18.74
N ALA A 50 -14.21 18.92 -17.42
CA ALA A 50 -13.53 17.93 -16.60
C ALA A 50 -14.25 16.57 -16.54
N THR A 51 -15.59 16.56 -16.41
CA THR A 51 -16.41 15.33 -16.37
C THR A 51 -16.44 14.57 -17.70
N ARG A 52 -16.30 15.26 -18.83
CA ARG A 52 -16.28 14.61 -20.15
C ARG A 52 -14.95 13.90 -20.47
N ARG A 53 -13.80 14.37 -19.94
CA ARG A 53 -12.49 13.72 -20.15
C ARG A 53 -12.32 12.46 -19.30
N MET A 54 -12.81 12.44 -18.06
CA MET A 54 -12.83 11.23 -17.23
C MET A 54 -13.64 10.09 -17.88
N ALA A 55 -14.81 10.40 -18.46
CA ALA A 55 -15.64 9.40 -19.13
C ALA A 55 -14.95 8.73 -20.34
N HIS A 56 -14.00 9.39 -21.01
CA HIS A 56 -13.34 8.85 -22.22
C HIS A 56 -12.20 7.87 -21.92
N SER A 57 -11.44 8.06 -20.85
CA SER A 57 -10.35 7.14 -20.47
C SER A 57 -10.88 5.87 -19.78
N ILE A 58 -11.91 6.00 -18.96
CA ILE A 58 -12.60 4.86 -18.34
C ILE A 58 -13.34 4.02 -19.40
N ALA A 59 -13.90 4.66 -20.42
CA ALA A 59 -14.65 3.98 -21.48
C ALA A 59 -13.82 2.99 -22.32
N LYS A 60 -12.51 3.17 -22.45
CA LYS A 60 -11.65 2.23 -23.22
C LYS A 60 -11.36 0.93 -22.48
N ALA A 61 -11.07 0.99 -21.18
CA ALA A 61 -10.70 -0.20 -20.40
C ALA A 61 -11.89 -1.07 -19.98
N THR A 62 -13.07 -0.47 -19.76
CA THR A 62 -14.26 -1.17 -19.24
C THR A 62 -15.46 -1.11 -20.16
N LEU A 63 -15.32 -0.56 -21.36
CA LEU A 63 -16.45 -0.12 -22.19
C LEU A 63 -17.39 0.86 -21.46
N GLY A 64 -16.88 1.52 -20.40
CA GLY A 64 -17.68 2.44 -19.58
C GLY A 64 -18.74 1.78 -18.69
N LEU A 65 -18.66 0.46 -18.48
CA LEU A 65 -19.71 -0.29 -17.77
C LEU A 65 -19.41 -0.48 -16.28
N THR A 66 -18.15 -0.39 -15.86
CA THR A 66 -17.76 -0.56 -14.45
C THR A 66 -17.33 0.78 -13.87
N HIS A 67 -18.09 1.29 -12.92
CA HIS A 67 -17.80 2.53 -12.21
C HIS A 67 -17.72 2.25 -10.71
N PRO A 68 -16.69 2.77 -10.01
CA PRO A 68 -16.64 2.69 -8.56
C PRO A 68 -17.76 3.57 -7.95
N ASN A 69 -18.42 3.05 -6.91
CA ASN A 69 -19.34 3.84 -6.12
C ASN A 69 -18.56 4.93 -5.38
N GLN A 70 -19.16 6.10 -5.20
CA GLN A 70 -18.59 7.11 -4.31
C GLN A 70 -18.72 6.63 -2.87
N ILE A 71 -17.59 6.48 -2.20
CA ILE A 71 -17.55 6.22 -0.75
C ILE A 71 -17.34 7.57 -0.05
N GLU A 72 -18.29 7.94 0.78
CA GLU A 72 -18.04 8.99 1.75
C GLU A 72 -17.00 8.48 2.76
N LEU A 73 -15.84 9.12 2.82
CA LEU A 73 -14.86 8.84 3.87
C LEU A 73 -15.52 9.06 5.23
N ILE A 74 -15.43 8.03 6.08
CA ILE A 74 -15.97 8.12 7.44
C ILE A 74 -15.12 9.13 8.19
N LYS A 75 -15.73 10.27 8.53
CA LYS A 75 -15.10 11.28 9.38
C LYS A 75 -15.28 10.84 10.82
N ILE A 76 -14.21 10.43 11.46
CA ILE A 76 -14.15 10.14 12.90
C ILE A 76 -13.51 11.34 13.56
N SER A 77 -14.20 11.94 14.53
CA SER A 77 -13.60 12.99 15.35
C SER A 77 -12.80 12.37 16.50
N PHE A 78 -11.56 12.79 16.65
CA PHE A 78 -10.73 12.42 17.80
C PHE A 78 -10.64 13.57 18.78
N ALA A 79 -10.74 13.27 20.07
CA ALA A 79 -10.56 14.25 21.15
C ALA A 79 -9.73 13.61 22.27
N ALA A 80 -8.71 14.34 22.72
CA ALA A 80 -7.98 13.97 23.94
C ALA A 80 -8.67 14.59 25.15
N LYS A 81 -8.95 13.80 26.19
CA LYS A 81 -9.71 14.22 27.36
C LYS A 81 -9.09 13.71 28.66
N GLU A 82 -9.10 14.56 29.68
CA GLU A 82 -8.78 14.18 31.06
C GLU A 82 -10.09 13.97 31.84
N VAL A 83 -10.73 12.83 31.61
CA VAL A 83 -11.98 12.42 32.27
C VAL A 83 -11.73 11.08 32.92
N ASP A 84 -12.26 10.89 34.13
CA ASP A 84 -12.18 9.61 34.82
C ASP A 84 -12.92 8.52 34.03
N LEU A 85 -12.33 7.32 33.94
CA LEU A 85 -12.89 6.21 33.16
C LEU A 85 -14.31 5.83 33.63
N VAL A 86 -14.57 5.89 34.93
CA VAL A 86 -15.89 5.54 35.51
C VAL A 86 -16.96 6.61 35.25
N GLU A 87 -16.55 7.84 34.94
CA GLU A 87 -17.47 8.95 34.65
C GLU A 87 -17.77 9.09 33.15
N TRP A 88 -16.93 8.49 32.30
CA TRP A 88 -17.12 8.58 30.85
C TRP A 88 -18.38 7.83 30.41
N LYS A 89 -19.13 8.44 29.48
CA LYS A 89 -20.41 7.91 28.98
C LYS A 89 -20.37 7.75 27.47
N GLY A 90 -20.70 6.56 26.99
CA GLY A 90 -20.75 6.26 25.57
C GLY A 90 -21.05 4.79 25.28
N ASP A 91 -20.72 4.36 24.06
CA ASP A 91 -21.04 3.01 23.62
C ASP A 91 -20.02 1.96 24.07
N ILE A 92 -18.72 2.29 23.99
CA ILE A 92 -17.63 1.38 24.39
C ILE A 92 -16.53 2.18 25.10
N LEU A 93 -16.15 1.75 26.29
CA LEU A 93 -14.91 2.11 26.97
C LEU A 93 -13.90 0.97 26.74
N ALA A 94 -12.86 1.23 25.99
CA ALA A 94 -11.78 0.29 25.70
C ALA A 94 -10.55 0.61 26.54
N VAL A 95 -10.05 -0.35 27.30
CA VAL A 95 -8.85 -0.20 28.13
C VAL A 95 -7.75 -1.13 27.63
N GLY A 96 -6.64 -0.54 27.16
CA GLY A 96 -5.44 -1.27 26.82
C GLY A 96 -4.68 -1.69 28.08
N VAL A 97 -4.38 -2.96 28.21
CA VAL A 97 -3.71 -3.54 29.38
C VAL A 97 -2.51 -4.37 28.98
N THR A 98 -1.42 -4.27 29.73
CA THR A 98 -0.27 -5.18 29.61
C THR A 98 -0.45 -6.38 30.53
N GLU A 99 0.38 -7.43 30.35
CA GLU A 99 0.39 -8.58 31.24
C GLU A 99 0.67 -8.18 32.71
N LYS A 100 1.49 -7.13 32.92
CA LYS A 100 1.78 -6.59 34.26
C LYS A 100 0.58 -5.92 34.91
N ASP A 101 -0.26 -5.23 34.13
CA ASP A 101 -1.45 -4.55 34.64
C ASP A 101 -2.49 -5.54 35.17
N MET A 102 -2.45 -6.79 34.70
CA MET A 102 -3.36 -7.85 35.10
C MET A 102 -3.00 -8.54 36.41
N ALA A 103 -1.90 -8.14 37.06
CA ALA A 103 -1.51 -8.70 38.36
C ALA A 103 -2.60 -8.46 39.41
N LYS A 104 -2.93 -9.51 40.18
CA LYS A 104 -3.92 -9.50 41.26
C LYS A 104 -3.23 -9.85 42.59
N ASP A 105 -3.83 -9.41 43.67
CA ASP A 105 -3.45 -9.78 45.05
C ASP A 105 -4.06 -11.14 45.48
N GLU A 106 -3.80 -11.54 46.73
CA GLU A 106 -4.34 -12.77 47.33
C GLU A 106 -5.88 -12.82 47.38
N ASN A 107 -6.54 -11.65 47.31
CA ASN A 107 -8.00 -11.50 47.31
C ASN A 107 -8.56 -11.42 45.89
N SER A 108 -7.77 -11.72 44.85
CA SER A 108 -8.16 -11.61 43.46
C SER A 108 -8.45 -10.15 42.99
N THR A 109 -8.00 -9.14 43.73
CA THR A 109 -8.16 -7.71 43.39
C THR A 109 -7.03 -7.25 42.50
N PHE A 110 -7.33 -6.46 41.45
CA PHE A 110 -6.28 -5.88 40.61
C PHE A 110 -5.34 -4.99 41.41
N GLN A 111 -4.05 -5.19 41.23
CA GLN A 111 -3.01 -4.31 41.82
C GLN A 111 -2.90 -2.97 41.07
N ASN A 112 -3.27 -2.94 39.77
CA ASN A 112 -3.31 -1.72 38.98
C ASN A 112 -4.42 -0.79 39.47
N PRO A 113 -4.12 0.47 39.89
CA PRO A 113 -5.12 1.36 40.51
C PRO A 113 -6.30 1.72 39.59
N ILE A 114 -6.04 1.83 38.29
CA ILE A 114 -7.09 2.18 37.30
C ILE A 114 -8.03 0.98 37.14
N LEU A 115 -7.49 -0.22 37.00
CA LEU A 115 -8.30 -1.43 36.90
C LEU A 115 -9.05 -1.73 38.19
N GLN A 116 -8.42 -1.55 39.37
CA GLN A 116 -9.05 -1.69 40.67
C GLN A 116 -10.26 -0.76 40.83
N LYS A 117 -10.08 0.53 40.48
CA LYS A 117 -11.18 1.52 40.54
C LYS A 117 -12.31 1.15 39.59
N LEU A 118 -11.99 0.76 38.35
CA LEU A 118 -12.98 0.39 37.34
C LEU A 118 -13.73 -0.88 37.78
N ASP A 119 -13.02 -1.90 38.27
CA ASP A 119 -13.61 -3.17 38.73
C ASP A 119 -14.53 -2.96 39.96
N SER A 120 -14.10 -2.11 40.91
CA SER A 120 -14.92 -1.75 42.07
C SER A 120 -16.21 -1.05 41.64
N HIS A 121 -16.14 -0.14 40.65
CA HIS A 121 -17.32 0.50 40.09
C HIS A 121 -18.27 -0.49 39.39
N LEU A 122 -17.73 -1.54 38.83
CA LEU A 122 -18.45 -2.61 38.14
C LEU A 122 -18.86 -3.78 39.08
N GLY A 123 -18.63 -3.65 40.40
CA GLY A 123 -18.99 -4.67 41.38
C GLY A 123 -18.21 -5.98 41.29
N GLY A 124 -16.96 -5.94 40.79
CA GLY A 124 -16.08 -7.11 40.65
C GLY A 124 -16.21 -7.86 39.31
N LEU A 125 -17.13 -7.46 38.43
CA LEU A 125 -17.41 -8.13 37.15
C LEU A 125 -16.20 -8.20 36.21
N LEU A 126 -15.29 -7.23 36.25
CA LEU A 126 -14.13 -7.21 35.39
C LEU A 126 -13.10 -8.26 35.80
N SER A 127 -12.92 -8.42 37.13
CA SER A 127 -12.07 -9.45 37.71
C SER A 127 -12.62 -10.86 37.42
N GLU A 128 -13.93 -11.05 37.58
CA GLU A 128 -14.62 -12.30 37.30
C GLU A 128 -14.50 -12.70 35.83
N ALA A 129 -14.86 -11.81 34.89
CA ALA A 129 -14.76 -12.08 33.46
C ALA A 129 -13.31 -12.35 32.99
N SER A 130 -12.32 -11.67 33.60
CA SER A 130 -10.92 -11.94 33.26
C SER A 130 -10.45 -13.33 33.67
N LEU A 131 -11.04 -13.92 34.72
CA LEU A 131 -10.77 -15.27 35.16
C LEU A 131 -11.52 -16.30 34.29
N GLU A 132 -12.80 -16.07 34.03
CA GLU A 132 -13.62 -16.98 33.21
C GLU A 132 -13.11 -17.14 31.79
N GLU A 133 -12.61 -16.03 31.18
CA GLU A 133 -12.12 -16.03 29.81
C GLU A 133 -10.60 -16.24 29.70
N ASP A 134 -9.90 -16.58 30.80
CA ASP A 134 -8.44 -16.73 30.87
C ASP A 134 -7.70 -15.53 30.26
N PHE A 135 -8.23 -14.34 30.52
CA PHE A 135 -7.65 -13.10 30.00
C PHE A 135 -6.48 -12.64 30.86
N SER A 136 -5.29 -12.62 30.28
CA SER A 136 -4.03 -12.30 30.97
C SER A 136 -3.32 -11.06 30.42
N GLY A 137 -3.95 -10.31 29.51
CA GLY A 137 -3.34 -9.11 28.89
C GLY A 137 -2.37 -9.41 27.76
N LYS A 138 -2.26 -10.67 27.30
CA LYS A 138 -1.43 -11.03 26.15
C LYS A 138 -1.94 -10.37 24.87
N ALA A 139 -1.03 -10.04 23.97
CA ALA A 139 -1.38 -9.46 22.68
C ALA A 139 -2.41 -10.31 21.91
N GLY A 140 -3.47 -9.66 21.43
CA GLY A 140 -4.56 -10.32 20.70
C GLY A 140 -5.68 -10.89 21.58
N GLN A 141 -5.54 -10.90 22.91
CA GLN A 141 -6.64 -11.21 23.80
C GLN A 141 -7.56 -10.00 23.99
N SER A 142 -8.85 -10.25 24.19
CA SER A 142 -9.82 -9.23 24.60
C SER A 142 -10.96 -9.85 25.37
N THR A 143 -11.49 -9.13 26.38
CA THR A 143 -12.73 -9.46 27.08
C THR A 143 -13.64 -8.25 27.09
N VAL A 144 -14.94 -8.40 26.84
CA VAL A 144 -15.88 -7.27 26.69
C VAL A 144 -17.16 -7.54 27.46
N LEU A 145 -17.38 -6.77 28.51
CA LEU A 145 -18.61 -6.77 29.31
C LEU A 145 -19.69 -5.90 28.66
N ARG A 146 -20.93 -6.35 28.71
CA ARG A 146 -22.13 -5.56 28.37
C ARG A 146 -22.81 -5.11 29.65
N LEU A 147 -22.98 -3.80 29.81
CA LEU A 147 -23.37 -3.17 31.05
C LEU A 147 -24.66 -2.33 30.87
N PRO A 148 -25.84 -2.96 30.88
CA PRO A 148 -27.07 -2.19 30.73
C PRO A 148 -27.29 -1.28 31.95
N GLY A 149 -27.59 -0.01 31.69
CA GLY A 149 -27.92 0.97 32.74
C GLY A 149 -26.74 1.72 33.36
N LEU A 150 -25.49 1.44 32.93
CA LEU A 150 -24.29 2.18 33.32
C LEU A 150 -23.90 3.23 32.28
N GLY A 151 -22.97 4.13 32.63
CA GLY A 151 -22.51 5.21 31.73
C GLY A 151 -21.96 4.70 30.40
N SER A 152 -21.12 3.66 30.47
CA SER A 152 -20.62 2.96 29.29
C SER A 152 -21.44 1.72 29.03
N LYS A 153 -21.99 1.57 27.82
CA LYS A 153 -22.80 0.38 27.46
C LYS A 153 -21.96 -0.91 27.37
N ARG A 154 -20.65 -0.78 27.11
CA ARG A 154 -19.67 -1.86 27.10
C ARG A 154 -18.36 -1.37 27.68
N VAL A 155 -17.70 -2.23 28.45
CA VAL A 155 -16.31 -2.04 28.90
C VAL A 155 -15.50 -3.22 28.41
N GLY A 156 -14.40 -2.96 27.70
CA GLY A 156 -13.52 -3.99 27.16
C GLY A 156 -12.08 -3.82 27.62
N LEU A 157 -11.44 -4.92 28.02
CA LEU A 157 -10.00 -5.01 28.20
C LEU A 157 -9.36 -5.58 26.93
N TYR A 158 -8.27 -4.97 26.51
CA TYR A 158 -7.55 -5.36 25.27
C TYR A 158 -6.09 -5.55 25.60
N GLY A 159 -5.56 -6.77 25.39
CA GLY A 159 -4.21 -7.14 25.71
C GLY A 159 -3.18 -6.51 24.76
N LEU A 160 -2.20 -5.82 25.36
CA LEU A 160 -1.06 -5.21 24.67
C LEU A 160 0.17 -6.13 24.67
N GLY A 161 0.16 -7.22 25.45
CA GLY A 161 1.29 -8.13 25.65
C GLY A 161 2.39 -7.54 26.50
N SER A 162 3.56 -8.19 26.46
CA SER A 162 4.79 -7.68 27.05
C SER A 162 5.44 -6.71 26.04
N ALA A 163 5.34 -5.43 26.29
CA ALA A 163 5.80 -4.28 25.51
C ALA A 163 6.92 -4.52 24.45
N ALA A 164 6.53 -4.98 23.28
CA ALA A 164 7.30 -4.73 22.06
C ALA A 164 7.02 -3.28 21.58
N SER A 165 7.65 -2.81 20.50
CA SER A 165 7.52 -1.43 20.00
C SER A 165 6.18 -0.77 20.34
N PRO A 166 6.17 0.35 21.10
CA PRO A 166 4.93 1.01 21.55
C PRO A 166 3.99 1.32 20.39
N THR A 167 4.51 1.82 19.27
CA THR A 167 3.72 2.21 18.09
C THR A 167 2.90 1.05 17.53
N THR A 168 3.51 -0.14 17.39
CA THR A 168 2.80 -1.31 16.84
C THR A 168 1.70 -1.81 17.78
N ALA A 169 1.96 -1.87 19.09
CA ALA A 169 1.00 -2.33 20.08
C ALA A 169 -0.23 -1.40 20.16
N TYR A 170 0.00 -0.09 20.20
CA TYR A 170 -1.07 0.90 20.28
C TYR A 170 -1.84 1.06 18.97
N ARG A 171 -1.18 0.90 17.81
CA ARG A 171 -1.88 0.81 16.53
C ARG A 171 -2.79 -0.42 16.48
N SER A 172 -2.31 -1.58 16.94
CA SER A 172 -3.13 -2.79 17.07
C SER A 172 -4.31 -2.60 18.01
N LEU A 173 -4.14 -1.88 19.14
CA LEU A 173 -5.24 -1.51 20.02
C LEU A 173 -6.31 -0.74 19.25
N GLY A 174 -5.94 0.28 18.48
CA GLY A 174 -6.88 1.04 17.65
C GLY A 174 -7.62 0.15 16.64
N GLU A 175 -6.94 -0.81 15.99
CA GLU A 175 -7.56 -1.74 15.04
C GLU A 175 -8.59 -2.67 15.72
N VAL A 176 -8.27 -3.19 16.91
CA VAL A 176 -9.19 -4.05 17.67
C VAL A 176 -10.40 -3.25 18.19
N VAL A 177 -10.18 -2.03 18.64
CA VAL A 177 -11.25 -1.09 19.04
C VAL A 177 -12.17 -0.80 17.86
N ALA A 178 -11.63 -0.56 16.67
CA ALA A 178 -12.40 -0.37 15.44
C ALA A 178 -13.27 -1.60 15.12
N ALA A 179 -12.71 -2.81 15.25
CA ALA A 179 -13.46 -4.05 15.05
C ALA A 179 -14.60 -4.21 16.06
N ALA A 180 -14.35 -3.91 17.35
CA ALA A 180 -15.35 -3.93 18.39
C ALA A 180 -16.47 -2.89 18.13
N ALA A 181 -16.11 -1.68 17.70
CA ALA A 181 -17.05 -0.63 17.34
C ALA A 181 -17.95 -1.03 16.16
N LYS A 182 -17.37 -1.65 15.12
CA LYS A 182 -18.14 -2.20 13.97
C LYS A 182 -19.10 -3.28 14.40
N SER A 183 -18.64 -4.26 15.18
CA SER A 183 -19.48 -5.37 15.67
C SER A 183 -20.63 -4.87 16.53
N ALA A 184 -20.38 -3.87 17.37
CA ALA A 184 -21.36 -3.29 18.27
C ALA A 184 -22.23 -2.21 17.63
N GLN A 185 -21.96 -1.78 16.40
CA GLN A 185 -22.54 -0.59 15.77
C GLN A 185 -22.44 0.66 16.68
N ALA A 186 -21.29 0.80 17.34
CA ALA A 186 -21.02 1.88 18.28
C ALA A 186 -20.76 3.19 17.53
N SER A 187 -21.32 4.27 18.06
CA SER A 187 -21.10 5.63 17.53
C SER A 187 -20.01 6.40 18.28
N ASN A 188 -19.87 6.13 19.58
CA ASN A 188 -18.95 6.85 20.45
C ASN A 188 -18.11 5.83 21.23
N VAL A 189 -16.79 5.98 21.18
CA VAL A 189 -15.85 5.09 21.85
C VAL A 189 -14.85 5.90 22.65
N ALA A 190 -14.46 5.43 23.85
CA ALA A 190 -13.27 5.92 24.51
C ALA A 190 -12.18 4.87 24.52
N VAL A 191 -10.93 5.32 24.43
CA VAL A 191 -9.74 4.48 24.56
C VAL A 191 -8.85 5.02 25.66
N ALA A 192 -8.52 4.17 26.63
CA ALA A 192 -7.63 4.47 27.74
C ALA A 192 -6.55 3.40 27.86
N LEU A 193 -5.52 3.66 28.66
CA LEU A 193 -4.52 2.70 29.08
C LEU A 193 -4.63 2.45 30.58
N ALA A 194 -4.34 1.24 31.03
CA ALA A 194 -4.31 0.92 32.46
C ALA A 194 -3.11 1.57 33.19
N SER A 195 -2.04 1.91 32.49
CA SER A 195 -0.82 2.51 33.06
C SER A 195 -0.31 3.71 32.25
N PRO A 196 -1.12 4.78 32.03
CA PRO A 196 -0.69 5.94 31.22
C PRO A 196 0.43 6.74 31.92
N GLY A 197 0.50 6.74 33.25
CA GLY A 197 1.52 7.45 34.04
C GLY A 197 2.93 6.88 33.89
N ALA A 198 3.08 5.66 33.34
CA ALA A 198 4.38 5.08 33.06
C ALA A 198 5.01 5.59 31.75
N LEU A 199 4.27 6.36 30.95
CA LEU A 199 4.72 6.88 29.65
C LEU A 199 5.27 8.29 29.80
N SER A 200 6.38 8.60 29.12
CA SER A 200 6.83 10.00 28.96
C SER A 200 5.85 10.78 28.09
N GLU A 201 5.86 12.12 28.17
CA GLU A 201 4.98 12.98 27.37
C GLU A 201 5.14 12.72 25.86
N GLU A 202 6.37 12.52 25.39
CA GLU A 202 6.62 12.19 23.99
C GLU A 202 5.97 10.86 23.60
N ILE A 203 6.09 9.83 24.43
CA ILE A 203 5.47 8.53 24.20
C ILE A 203 3.95 8.60 24.24
N LYS A 204 3.35 9.45 25.10
CA LYS A 204 1.90 9.70 25.13
C LYS A 204 1.40 10.25 23.79
N LEU A 205 2.12 11.21 23.19
CA LEU A 205 1.78 11.76 21.89
C LEU A 205 1.83 10.72 20.76
N ILE A 206 2.90 9.90 20.75
CA ILE A 206 3.06 8.79 19.80
C ILE A 206 1.92 7.77 20.00
N THR A 207 1.60 7.45 21.23
CA THR A 207 0.54 6.50 21.59
C THR A 207 -0.84 6.96 21.09
N ALA A 208 -1.19 8.23 21.35
CA ALA A 208 -2.45 8.80 20.88
C ALA A 208 -2.56 8.77 19.35
N SER A 209 -1.49 9.14 18.64
CA SER A 209 -1.40 9.08 17.19
C SER A 209 -1.54 7.64 16.66
N ALA A 210 -0.88 6.68 17.31
CA ALA A 210 -0.94 5.26 16.91
C ALA A 210 -2.35 4.66 17.10
N ILE A 211 -3.02 4.95 18.23
CA ILE A 211 -4.41 4.54 18.48
C ILE A 211 -5.34 5.14 17.42
N ALA A 212 -5.22 6.44 17.14
CA ALA A 212 -6.03 7.11 16.12
C ALA A 212 -5.82 6.47 14.74
N THR A 213 -4.57 6.28 14.33
CA THR A 213 -4.20 5.62 13.07
C THR A 213 -4.81 4.22 12.97
N GLY A 214 -4.63 3.40 14.01
CA GLY A 214 -5.18 2.04 14.05
C GLY A 214 -6.71 2.03 13.95
N THR A 215 -7.37 2.97 14.62
CA THR A 215 -8.84 3.07 14.59
C THR A 215 -9.35 3.46 13.21
N VAL A 216 -8.79 4.49 12.58
CA VAL A 216 -9.20 4.93 11.23
C VAL A 216 -8.98 3.82 10.21
N LEU A 217 -7.78 3.22 10.21
CA LEU A 217 -7.42 2.17 9.25
C LEU A 217 -8.14 0.85 9.51
N GLY A 218 -8.57 0.58 10.75
CA GLY A 218 -9.36 -0.59 11.14
C GLY A 218 -10.84 -0.47 10.76
N ILE A 219 -11.38 0.76 10.74
CA ILE A 219 -12.75 1.03 10.29
C ILE A 219 -12.88 0.99 8.77
N PHE A 220 -11.84 1.39 8.05
CA PHE A 220 -11.90 1.49 6.59
C PHE A 220 -12.08 0.11 5.93
N GLU A 221 -13.09 0.02 5.08
CA GLU A 221 -13.33 -1.09 4.14
C GLU A 221 -13.61 -0.51 2.75
N ASP A 222 -12.90 -0.98 1.76
CA ASP A 222 -13.16 -0.60 0.37
C ASP A 222 -14.36 -1.38 -0.18
N SER A 223 -15.49 -0.71 -0.26
CA SER A 223 -16.74 -1.28 -0.79
C SER A 223 -17.17 -0.64 -2.11
N ARG A 224 -16.28 0.10 -2.79
CA ARG A 224 -16.58 0.85 -4.02
C ARG A 224 -17.19 0.02 -5.14
N PHE A 225 -16.92 -1.28 -5.14
CA PHE A 225 -17.40 -2.21 -6.19
C PHE A 225 -18.50 -3.17 -5.69
N LYS A 226 -19.04 -2.93 -4.48
CA LYS A 226 -20.14 -3.75 -3.93
C LYS A 226 -21.48 -3.05 -4.12
N SER A 227 -22.52 -3.81 -4.48
CA SER A 227 -23.88 -3.29 -4.59
C SER A 227 -24.43 -2.82 -3.24
N GLU A 228 -24.04 -3.50 -2.15
CA GLU A 228 -24.47 -3.16 -0.79
C GLU A 228 -23.26 -3.15 0.15
N SER A 229 -23.23 -2.18 1.06
CA SER A 229 -22.25 -2.11 2.13
C SER A 229 -22.87 -1.50 3.38
N LYS A 230 -22.56 -2.08 4.55
CA LYS A 230 -22.96 -1.48 5.83
C LYS A 230 -21.98 -0.36 6.18
N LYS A 231 -22.47 0.86 6.29
CA LYS A 231 -21.66 1.98 6.78
C LYS A 231 -21.37 1.78 8.27
N PRO A 232 -20.09 1.91 8.71
CA PRO A 232 -19.76 1.94 10.14
C PRO A 232 -20.48 3.10 10.85
N ALA A 233 -20.92 2.84 12.08
CA ALA A 233 -21.63 3.83 12.87
C ALA A 233 -20.70 4.78 13.66
N LEU A 234 -19.40 4.48 13.76
CA LEU A 234 -18.42 5.22 14.57
C LEU A 234 -18.27 6.66 14.11
N LYS A 235 -18.52 7.62 15.02
CA LYS A 235 -18.45 9.06 14.78
C LYS A 235 -17.35 9.74 15.59
N SER A 236 -17.11 9.28 16.83
CA SER A 236 -16.15 9.91 17.71
C SER A 236 -15.36 8.90 18.53
N VAL A 237 -14.11 9.25 18.78
CA VAL A 237 -13.19 8.51 19.65
C VAL A 237 -12.55 9.48 20.63
N ASP A 238 -12.79 9.25 21.92
CA ASP A 238 -12.15 9.98 23.01
C ASP A 238 -10.90 9.21 23.47
N ILE A 239 -9.75 9.85 23.47
CA ILE A 239 -8.50 9.30 24.02
C ILE A 239 -8.34 9.85 25.42
N LEU A 240 -8.36 8.97 26.44
CA LEU A 240 -8.39 9.35 27.84
C LEU A 240 -7.03 9.18 28.52
N GLY A 241 -6.64 10.18 29.33
CA GLY A 241 -5.47 10.10 30.22
C GLY A 241 -4.11 10.15 29.52
N LEU A 242 -4.03 10.63 28.29
CA LEU A 242 -2.78 10.83 27.55
C LEU A 242 -2.38 12.30 27.42
N GLY A 243 -2.99 13.20 28.22
CA GLY A 243 -2.81 14.64 28.12
C GLY A 243 -3.84 15.32 27.21
N THR A 244 -3.83 16.64 27.22
CA THR A 244 -4.70 17.52 26.41
C THR A 244 -3.89 18.70 25.88
N GLY A 245 -4.45 19.46 24.95
CA GLY A 245 -3.88 20.70 24.44
C GLY A 245 -3.30 20.58 23.02
N PRO A 246 -2.65 21.66 22.54
CA PRO A 246 -2.31 21.81 21.12
C PRO A 246 -1.41 20.74 20.55
N GLU A 247 -0.45 20.21 21.33
CA GLU A 247 0.51 19.22 20.83
C GLU A 247 -0.14 17.88 20.51
N ILE A 248 -1.04 17.40 21.39
CA ILE A 248 -1.75 16.14 21.11
C ILE A 248 -2.78 16.33 19.98
N GLU A 249 -3.45 17.48 19.91
CA GLU A 249 -4.37 17.80 18.80
C GLU A 249 -3.64 17.83 17.46
N LYS A 250 -2.45 18.43 17.42
CA LYS A 250 -1.57 18.42 16.23
C LYS A 250 -1.15 16.99 15.83
N LYS A 251 -0.84 16.14 16.82
CA LYS A 251 -0.49 14.73 16.55
C LYS A 251 -1.69 13.92 16.07
N LEU A 252 -2.88 14.15 16.59
CA LEU A 252 -4.11 13.52 16.10
C LEU A 252 -4.43 13.96 14.67
N LYS A 253 -4.30 15.25 14.36
CA LYS A 253 -4.46 15.77 13.00
C LYS A 253 -3.44 15.16 12.04
N TYR A 254 -2.18 15.05 12.45
CA TYR A 254 -1.14 14.38 11.66
C TYR A 254 -1.51 12.92 11.36
N ALA A 255 -2.04 12.18 12.35
CA ALA A 255 -2.51 10.81 12.15
C ALA A 255 -3.65 10.73 11.12
N GLU A 256 -4.60 11.68 11.14
CA GLU A 256 -5.67 11.77 10.15
C GLU A 256 -5.11 11.98 8.73
N ASP A 257 -4.15 12.89 8.57
CA ASP A 257 -3.55 13.23 7.27
C ASP A 257 -2.75 12.04 6.70
N VAL A 258 -1.99 11.33 7.55
CA VAL A 258 -1.31 10.08 7.15
C VAL A 258 -2.33 9.01 6.77
N CYS A 259 -3.40 8.84 7.55
CA CYS A 259 -4.45 7.86 7.24
C CYS A 259 -5.14 8.15 5.90
N ALA A 260 -5.37 9.42 5.56
CA ALA A 260 -5.94 9.78 4.26
C ALA A 260 -5.05 9.33 3.10
N GLY A 261 -3.72 9.45 3.23
CA GLY A 261 -2.76 8.92 2.28
C GLY A 261 -2.77 7.39 2.21
N VAL A 262 -2.79 6.71 3.37
CA VAL A 262 -2.84 5.23 3.43
C VAL A 262 -4.13 4.69 2.81
N ILE A 263 -5.27 5.31 3.09
CA ILE A 263 -6.57 4.92 2.51
C ILE A 263 -6.53 5.09 0.99
N PHE A 264 -6.02 6.20 0.50
CA PHE A 264 -5.86 6.43 -0.93
C PHE A 264 -4.96 5.38 -1.58
N GLY A 265 -3.81 5.04 -0.98
CA GLY A 265 -2.96 3.94 -1.45
C GLY A 265 -3.70 2.59 -1.47
N ARG A 266 -4.51 2.29 -0.46
CA ARG A 266 -5.37 1.09 -0.43
C ARG A 266 -6.40 1.09 -1.56
N GLU A 267 -7.02 2.22 -1.83
CA GLU A 267 -7.99 2.39 -2.90
C GLU A 267 -7.36 2.13 -4.27
N LEU A 268 -6.15 2.62 -4.51
CA LEU A 268 -5.43 2.36 -5.75
C LEU A 268 -5.12 0.87 -5.93
N VAL A 269 -4.56 0.20 -4.92
CA VAL A 269 -4.20 -1.23 -4.99
C VAL A 269 -5.43 -2.16 -5.06
N ASN A 270 -6.54 -1.80 -4.41
CA ASN A 270 -7.76 -2.60 -4.46
C ASN A 270 -8.47 -2.50 -5.81
N ALA A 271 -8.31 -1.37 -6.52
CA ALA A 271 -8.98 -1.14 -7.80
C ALA A 271 -8.58 -2.21 -8.84
N PRO A 272 -9.53 -2.80 -9.56
CA PRO A 272 -9.21 -3.72 -10.65
C PRO A 272 -8.57 -2.98 -11.82
N ALA A 273 -7.74 -3.68 -12.61
CA ALA A 273 -6.97 -3.07 -13.70
C ALA A 273 -7.84 -2.45 -14.80
N ASN A 274 -9.06 -2.96 -15.00
CA ASN A 274 -10.02 -2.37 -15.94
C ASN A 274 -10.62 -1.02 -15.44
N VAL A 275 -10.35 -0.65 -14.19
CA VAL A 275 -10.73 0.66 -13.60
C VAL A 275 -9.49 1.52 -13.40
N LEU A 276 -8.46 1.00 -12.71
CA LEU A 276 -7.20 1.70 -12.51
C LEU A 276 -6.25 1.40 -13.68
N THR A 277 -6.44 2.09 -14.79
CA THR A 277 -5.50 2.08 -15.92
C THR A 277 -4.36 3.08 -15.71
N PRO A 278 -3.28 3.04 -16.50
CA PRO A 278 -2.22 4.06 -16.42
C PRO A 278 -2.75 5.50 -16.56
N ALA A 279 -3.74 5.71 -17.43
CA ALA A 279 -4.38 7.01 -17.61
C ALA A 279 -5.13 7.48 -16.35
N VAL A 280 -5.86 6.57 -15.68
CA VAL A 280 -6.59 6.90 -14.44
C VAL A 280 -5.60 7.19 -13.31
N MET A 281 -4.49 6.45 -13.20
CA MET A 281 -3.44 6.73 -12.23
C MET A 281 -2.83 8.12 -12.45
N ALA A 282 -2.57 8.51 -13.69
CA ALA A 282 -2.07 9.84 -14.04
C ALA A 282 -3.09 10.94 -13.69
N GLU A 283 -4.38 10.69 -13.85
CA GLU A 283 -5.43 11.64 -13.48
C GLU A 283 -5.54 11.80 -11.95
N GLU A 284 -5.45 10.71 -11.18
CA GLU A 284 -5.40 10.77 -9.71
C GLU A 284 -4.20 11.58 -9.20
N ALA A 285 -3.03 11.42 -9.85
CA ALA A 285 -1.86 12.23 -9.54
C ALA A 285 -2.08 13.73 -9.86
N LYS A 286 -2.69 14.05 -11.00
CA LYS A 286 -3.06 15.44 -11.35
C LYS A 286 -4.05 16.03 -10.35
N ASN A 287 -5.00 15.23 -9.86
CA ASN A 287 -5.98 15.66 -8.87
C ASN A 287 -5.30 16.08 -7.56
N ILE A 288 -4.27 15.32 -7.09
CA ILE A 288 -3.48 15.72 -5.92
C ILE A 288 -2.85 17.09 -6.15
N ALA A 289 -2.16 17.30 -7.26
CA ALA A 289 -1.50 18.57 -7.55
C ALA A 289 -2.49 19.73 -7.73
N SER A 290 -3.63 19.49 -8.35
CA SER A 290 -4.65 20.53 -8.59
C SER A 290 -5.31 20.99 -7.29
N LEU A 291 -5.57 20.08 -6.36
CA LEU A 291 -6.16 20.38 -5.05
C LEU A 291 -5.18 21.10 -4.10
N HIS A 292 -3.88 20.96 -4.34
CA HIS A 292 -2.79 21.51 -3.52
C HIS A 292 -1.78 22.28 -4.36
N SER A 293 -2.27 23.08 -5.31
CA SER A 293 -1.45 23.83 -6.27
C SER A 293 -0.54 24.90 -5.64
N ASP A 294 -0.74 25.18 -4.38
CA ASP A 294 0.12 26.03 -3.55
C ASP A 294 1.48 25.39 -3.23
N VAL A 295 1.56 24.07 -3.20
CA VAL A 295 2.79 23.31 -2.88
C VAL A 295 3.11 22.20 -3.87
N PHE A 296 2.20 21.84 -4.77
CA PHE A 296 2.40 20.78 -5.77
C PHE A 296 2.31 21.27 -7.21
N SER A 297 3.17 20.70 -8.06
CA SER A 297 3.02 20.71 -9.51
C SER A 297 3.03 19.30 -10.07
N ALA A 298 2.38 19.09 -11.22
CA ALA A 298 2.33 17.82 -11.92
C ALA A 298 2.86 17.95 -13.35
N THR A 299 3.75 17.07 -13.73
CA THR A 299 4.20 16.83 -15.11
C THR A 299 3.83 15.40 -15.48
N ILE A 300 2.99 15.23 -16.48
CA ILE A 300 2.59 13.92 -16.99
C ILE A 300 3.07 13.80 -18.41
N LEU A 301 4.00 12.88 -18.65
CA LEU A 301 4.55 12.63 -19.98
C LEU A 301 3.75 11.53 -20.67
N ASP A 302 3.43 11.75 -21.92
CA ASP A 302 2.82 10.75 -22.80
C ASP A 302 3.89 9.87 -23.51
N LEU A 303 3.44 8.95 -24.34
CA LEU A 303 4.30 8.03 -25.08
C LEU A 303 5.39 8.75 -25.90
N GLU A 304 5.03 9.82 -26.61
CA GLU A 304 5.98 10.51 -27.50
C GLU A 304 7.02 11.31 -26.69
N GLN A 305 6.59 11.95 -25.62
CA GLN A 305 7.50 12.64 -24.69
C GLN A 305 8.46 11.66 -23.99
N CYS A 306 8.01 10.44 -23.67
CA CYS A 306 8.88 9.38 -23.15
C CYS A 306 9.89 8.88 -24.20
N LYS A 307 9.51 8.83 -25.49
CA LYS A 307 10.43 8.54 -26.60
C LYS A 307 11.50 9.61 -26.74
N ASP A 308 11.12 10.88 -26.67
CA ASP A 308 12.06 12.01 -26.74
C ASP A 308 13.10 11.93 -25.61
N LEU A 309 12.70 11.46 -24.42
CA LEU A 309 13.58 11.19 -23.28
C LEU A 309 14.32 9.84 -23.37
N LYS A 310 14.15 9.08 -24.47
CA LYS A 310 14.81 7.80 -24.74
C LYS A 310 14.55 6.75 -23.65
N MET A 311 13.35 6.73 -23.08
CA MET A 311 12.95 5.77 -22.04
C MET A 311 12.62 4.39 -22.64
N GLY A 312 13.59 3.77 -23.33
CA GLY A 312 13.35 2.55 -24.11
C GLY A 312 13.12 1.31 -23.26
N SER A 313 13.65 1.27 -22.03
CA SER A 313 13.39 0.19 -21.09
C SER A 313 11.94 0.18 -20.62
N TYR A 314 11.41 1.34 -20.20
CA TYR A 314 10.00 1.52 -19.82
C TYR A 314 9.03 1.27 -20.97
N LEU A 315 9.33 1.87 -22.14
CA LEU A 315 8.47 1.75 -23.32
C LEU A 315 8.44 0.33 -23.90
N GLY A 316 9.53 -0.44 -23.73
CA GLY A 316 9.58 -1.85 -24.12
C GLY A 316 8.56 -2.70 -23.35
N VAL A 317 8.38 -2.44 -22.04
CA VAL A 317 7.35 -3.09 -21.23
C VAL A 317 5.95 -2.68 -21.70
N ALA A 318 5.74 -1.39 -21.90
CA ALA A 318 4.43 -0.83 -22.25
C ALA A 318 3.93 -1.24 -23.64
N ALA A 319 4.81 -1.69 -24.53
CA ALA A 319 4.54 -1.88 -25.96
C ALA A 319 3.44 -2.90 -26.29
N ALA A 320 3.13 -3.82 -25.37
CA ALA A 320 2.13 -4.86 -25.58
C ALA A 320 0.69 -4.44 -25.22
N SER A 321 0.51 -3.35 -24.51
CA SER A 321 -0.81 -2.92 -24.04
C SER A 321 -1.48 -1.93 -24.99
N ASP A 322 -2.81 -2.07 -25.15
CA ASP A 322 -3.64 -1.05 -25.81
C ASP A 322 -3.86 0.20 -24.94
N ASN A 323 -3.62 0.09 -23.62
CA ASN A 323 -3.63 1.23 -22.72
C ASN A 323 -2.29 1.97 -22.84
N PRO A 324 -2.26 3.25 -23.29
CA PRO A 324 -1.02 3.98 -23.43
C PRO A 324 -0.32 4.19 -22.08
N PRO A 325 1.03 4.18 -22.06
CA PRO A 325 1.79 4.49 -20.87
C PRO A 325 1.70 5.97 -20.49
N TYR A 326 1.81 6.25 -19.20
CA TYR A 326 1.90 7.60 -18.66
C TYR A 326 3.02 7.68 -17.64
N PHE A 327 3.98 8.56 -17.87
CA PHE A 327 5.03 8.81 -16.91
C PHE A 327 4.64 9.99 -16.02
N ILE A 328 4.53 9.75 -14.73
CA ILE A 328 3.97 10.66 -13.74
C ILE A 328 5.12 11.26 -12.94
N HIS A 329 5.19 12.58 -12.85
CA HIS A 329 6.09 13.30 -11.97
C HIS A 329 5.31 14.39 -11.22
N LEU A 330 5.17 14.22 -9.90
CA LEU A 330 4.71 15.27 -9.00
C LEU A 330 5.91 15.90 -8.30
N CYS A 331 5.90 17.22 -8.15
CA CYS A 331 6.93 17.93 -7.40
C CYS A 331 6.26 18.70 -6.26
N TYR A 332 6.62 18.36 -5.02
CA TYR A 332 6.28 19.11 -3.82
C TYR A 332 7.38 20.14 -3.55
N LYS A 333 6.98 21.39 -3.35
CA LYS A 333 7.86 22.48 -2.91
C LYS A 333 7.42 23.01 -1.56
N PRO A 334 8.34 23.16 -0.60
CA PRO A 334 7.97 23.56 0.75
C PRO A 334 7.42 24.99 0.78
N PRO A 335 6.44 25.28 1.66
CA PRO A 335 6.03 26.66 1.92
C PRO A 335 7.14 27.40 2.68
N GLY A 336 7.26 28.71 2.43
CA GLY A 336 8.09 29.61 3.25
C GLY A 336 9.57 29.73 2.89
N GLY A 337 10.02 29.18 1.74
CA GLY A 337 11.39 29.41 1.29
C GLY A 337 12.00 28.26 0.48
N PRO A 338 13.27 28.36 0.08
CA PRO A 338 13.93 27.33 -0.69
C PRO A 338 14.12 26.04 0.15
N ALA A 339 14.04 24.91 -0.52
CA ALA A 339 14.35 23.62 0.08
C ALA A 339 15.83 23.54 0.47
N LYS A 340 16.10 22.93 1.63
CA LYS A 340 17.46 22.58 2.09
C LYS A 340 17.90 21.22 1.55
N THR A 341 16.92 20.29 1.40
CA THR A 341 17.13 18.92 0.97
C THR A 341 16.17 18.58 -0.17
N LYS A 342 16.67 17.87 -1.17
CA LYS A 342 15.88 17.38 -2.30
C LYS A 342 15.83 15.87 -2.32
N LEU A 343 14.63 15.32 -2.30
CA LEU A 343 14.36 13.88 -2.22
C LEU A 343 13.57 13.41 -3.44
N ALA A 344 13.74 12.13 -3.82
CA ALA A 344 12.82 11.49 -4.74
C ALA A 344 12.23 10.21 -4.13
N LEU A 345 10.94 10.00 -4.40
CA LEU A 345 10.18 8.80 -4.14
C LEU A 345 9.77 8.20 -5.48
N VAL A 346 10.25 7.00 -5.79
CA VAL A 346 10.00 6.35 -7.08
C VAL A 346 9.15 5.11 -6.85
N GLY A 347 8.05 4.95 -7.58
CA GLY A 347 7.13 3.84 -7.41
C GLY A 347 6.95 2.99 -8.67
N LYS A 348 7.05 1.65 -8.54
CA LYS A 348 6.64 0.72 -9.60
C LYS A 348 5.15 0.91 -9.89
N GLY A 349 4.80 1.14 -11.16
CA GLY A 349 3.44 1.50 -11.59
C GLY A 349 2.80 0.55 -12.59
N LEU A 350 3.04 -0.77 -12.48
CA LEU A 350 2.39 -1.77 -13.34
C LEU A 350 0.93 -1.94 -12.92
N THR A 351 -0.01 -1.30 -13.64
CA THR A 351 -1.44 -1.39 -13.32
C THR A 351 -2.02 -2.78 -13.56
N PHE A 352 -1.36 -3.57 -14.40
CA PHE A 352 -1.52 -5.02 -14.51
C PHE A 352 -0.25 -5.67 -15.05
N ASP A 353 0.10 -6.85 -14.51
CA ASP A 353 1.24 -7.63 -14.95
C ASP A 353 0.82 -9.06 -15.27
N SER A 354 0.76 -9.38 -16.56
CA SER A 354 0.49 -10.74 -17.05
C SER A 354 1.74 -11.65 -17.05
N GLY A 355 2.93 -11.06 -16.88
CA GLY A 355 4.22 -11.69 -17.14
C GLY A 355 4.70 -11.51 -18.58
N GLY A 356 3.88 -10.95 -19.47
CA GLY A 356 4.21 -10.91 -20.91
C GLY A 356 4.30 -12.31 -21.51
N TYR A 357 5.24 -12.55 -22.42
CA TYR A 357 5.44 -13.88 -23.02
C TYR A 357 5.88 -14.96 -22.01
N ASN A 358 6.52 -14.58 -20.91
CA ASN A 358 6.73 -15.45 -19.75
C ASN A 358 5.50 -15.40 -18.83
N ILE A 359 4.33 -15.72 -19.39
CA ILE A 359 3.04 -15.59 -18.71
C ILE A 359 3.04 -16.24 -17.32
N LYS A 360 2.46 -15.55 -16.35
CA LYS A 360 2.32 -16.04 -14.98
C LYS A 360 1.41 -17.27 -14.93
N THR A 361 2.02 -18.45 -14.82
CA THR A 361 1.32 -19.75 -14.75
C THR A 361 1.93 -20.64 -13.68
N GLY A 362 1.16 -21.65 -13.26
CA GLY A 362 1.61 -22.70 -12.36
C GLY A 362 1.22 -22.49 -10.89
N PRO A 363 1.57 -23.46 -10.02
CA PRO A 363 1.21 -23.42 -8.61
C PRO A 363 1.80 -22.19 -7.89
N GLY A 364 0.96 -21.43 -7.20
CA GLY A 364 1.37 -20.23 -6.47
C GLY A 364 1.40 -18.95 -7.30
N CYS A 365 1.14 -18.99 -8.59
CA CYS A 365 0.86 -17.81 -9.40
C CYS A 365 -0.61 -17.39 -9.22
N SER A 366 -0.82 -16.15 -8.82
CA SER A 366 -2.14 -15.54 -8.68
C SER A 366 -2.22 -14.35 -9.63
N ILE A 367 -2.33 -14.64 -10.94
CA ILE A 367 -2.38 -13.59 -11.98
C ILE A 367 -3.53 -12.61 -11.75
N GLU A 368 -4.64 -13.07 -11.17
CA GLU A 368 -5.80 -12.25 -10.82
C GLU A 368 -5.49 -11.19 -9.74
N LEU A 369 -4.42 -11.39 -8.97
CA LEU A 369 -3.96 -10.43 -7.97
C LEU A 369 -2.96 -9.41 -8.54
N MET A 370 -2.48 -9.58 -9.77
CA MET A 370 -1.47 -8.70 -10.39
C MET A 370 -1.97 -7.27 -10.65
N LYS A 371 -3.22 -6.96 -10.35
CA LYS A 371 -3.71 -5.60 -10.18
C LYS A 371 -2.97 -4.83 -9.07
N PHE A 372 -2.33 -5.52 -8.11
CA PHE A 372 -1.57 -4.90 -7.04
C PHE A 372 -0.12 -4.57 -7.43
N ASP A 373 0.32 -4.90 -8.64
CA ASP A 373 1.71 -4.73 -9.07
C ASP A 373 2.13 -3.26 -9.29
N MET A 374 1.27 -2.37 -8.91
CA MET A 374 1.46 -0.95 -8.78
C MET A 374 1.50 -0.47 -7.31
N GLY A 375 1.73 -1.38 -6.36
CA GLY A 375 1.75 -1.07 -4.92
C GLY A 375 2.84 -0.06 -4.54
N GLY A 376 3.96 -0.04 -5.25
CA GLY A 376 4.99 0.99 -5.10
C GLY A 376 4.48 2.38 -5.48
N ALA A 377 3.81 2.51 -6.63
CA ALA A 377 3.17 3.75 -7.05
C ALA A 377 2.08 4.19 -6.06
N ALA A 378 1.28 3.25 -5.55
CA ALA A 378 0.25 3.55 -4.56
C ALA A 378 0.84 4.09 -3.25
N ALA A 379 1.98 3.57 -2.80
CA ALA A 379 2.68 4.08 -1.62
C ALA A 379 3.23 5.50 -1.88
N VAL A 380 3.83 5.74 -3.04
CA VAL A 380 4.40 7.04 -3.44
C VAL A 380 3.30 8.11 -3.58
N LEU A 381 2.22 7.81 -4.29
CA LEU A 381 1.10 8.75 -4.47
C LEU A 381 0.29 8.94 -3.17
N GLY A 382 0.19 7.90 -2.34
CA GLY A 382 -0.40 7.99 -0.99
C GLY A 382 0.41 8.93 -0.08
N ALA A 383 1.75 8.83 -0.13
CA ALA A 383 2.63 9.75 0.59
C ALA A 383 2.49 11.19 0.05
N ALA A 384 2.41 11.39 -1.28
CA ALA A 384 2.16 12.71 -1.86
C ALA A 384 0.87 13.33 -1.32
N LYS A 385 -0.22 12.56 -1.25
CA LYS A 385 -1.52 13.01 -0.73
C LYS A 385 -1.45 13.41 0.75
N ALA A 386 -0.75 12.64 1.59
CA ALA A 386 -0.57 12.97 2.99
C ALA A 386 0.30 14.23 3.17
N LEU A 387 1.43 14.30 2.46
CA LEU A 387 2.36 15.44 2.54
C LEU A 387 1.75 16.75 2.02
N ALA A 388 0.78 16.67 1.11
CA ALA A 388 0.00 17.80 0.64
C ALA A 388 -0.80 18.49 1.77
N GLN A 389 -1.22 17.72 2.78
CA GLN A 389 -1.92 18.23 3.97
C GLN A 389 -0.93 18.67 5.06
N ILE A 390 0.11 17.85 5.30
CA ILE A 390 1.10 18.07 6.36
C ILE A 390 1.99 19.29 6.06
N LYS A 391 2.34 19.49 4.79
CA LYS A 391 3.17 20.60 4.28
C LYS A 391 4.50 20.78 5.03
N PRO A 392 5.37 19.76 5.08
CA PRO A 392 6.65 19.85 5.79
C PRO A 392 7.54 20.95 5.19
N PRO A 393 8.18 21.81 6.03
CA PRO A 393 9.05 22.87 5.54
C PRO A 393 10.42 22.32 5.11
N GLY A 394 11.19 23.08 4.32
CA GLY A 394 12.61 22.83 4.07
C GLY A 394 12.96 21.64 3.18
N VAL A 395 11.98 20.87 2.68
CA VAL A 395 12.22 19.71 1.82
C VAL A 395 11.48 19.85 0.48
N GLU A 396 12.16 19.63 -0.64
CA GLU A 396 11.57 19.45 -1.97
C GLU A 396 11.49 17.94 -2.25
N VAL A 397 10.33 17.44 -2.70
CA VAL A 397 10.14 16.02 -2.94
C VAL A 397 9.60 15.79 -4.35
N HIS A 398 10.29 14.93 -5.10
CA HIS A 398 9.88 14.46 -6.41
C HIS A 398 9.25 13.07 -6.30
N PHE A 399 8.02 12.91 -6.75
CA PHE A 399 7.29 11.64 -6.77
C PHE A 399 7.21 11.18 -8.23
N VAL A 400 7.83 10.04 -8.53
CA VAL A 400 7.98 9.55 -9.90
C VAL A 400 7.34 8.18 -10.04
N VAL A 401 6.51 8.01 -11.06
CA VAL A 401 5.86 6.72 -11.37
C VAL A 401 5.85 6.49 -12.88
N ALA A 402 6.41 5.37 -13.33
CA ALA A 402 6.32 4.89 -14.70
C ALA A 402 5.09 3.96 -14.82
N ALA A 403 3.92 4.52 -15.15
CA ALA A 403 2.67 3.77 -15.19
C ALA A 403 2.42 3.13 -16.55
N CYS A 404 2.32 1.79 -16.59
CA CYS A 404 1.99 1.00 -17.77
C CYS A 404 1.40 -0.37 -17.40
N GLU A 405 1.10 -1.18 -18.41
CA GLU A 405 0.74 -2.60 -18.25
C GLU A 405 1.75 -3.49 -18.95
N ASN A 406 2.03 -4.65 -18.37
CA ASN A 406 2.79 -5.73 -19.03
C ASN A 406 1.81 -6.77 -19.58
N MET A 407 1.62 -6.75 -20.90
CA MET A 407 0.62 -7.56 -21.59
C MET A 407 1.28 -8.47 -22.65
N ILE A 408 0.45 -9.20 -23.39
CA ILE A 408 0.87 -10.09 -24.48
C ILE A 408 0.22 -9.60 -25.76
N SER A 409 1.05 -9.23 -26.74
CA SER A 409 0.57 -8.89 -28.08
C SER A 409 1.71 -9.01 -29.10
N GLY A 410 1.41 -8.83 -30.39
CA GLY A 410 2.41 -8.85 -31.44
C GLY A 410 3.46 -7.74 -31.36
N THR A 411 3.20 -6.69 -30.59
CA THR A 411 4.12 -5.55 -30.34
C THR A 411 4.90 -5.68 -29.03
N GLY A 412 4.59 -6.70 -28.22
CA GLY A 412 5.23 -6.88 -26.91
C GLY A 412 6.68 -7.33 -27.01
N MET A 413 7.49 -6.99 -26.01
CA MET A 413 8.86 -7.48 -25.88
C MET A 413 8.88 -9.00 -25.74
N ARG A 414 9.92 -9.62 -26.31
CA ARG A 414 10.10 -11.08 -26.32
C ARG A 414 11.37 -11.45 -25.55
N PRO A 415 11.45 -12.65 -24.99
CA PRO A 415 12.73 -13.18 -24.52
C PRO A 415 13.79 -13.16 -25.65
N GLY A 416 14.94 -12.55 -25.38
CA GLY A 416 16.02 -12.31 -26.33
C GLY A 416 16.02 -10.91 -26.95
N ASP A 417 14.99 -10.09 -26.79
CA ASP A 417 14.98 -8.71 -27.23
C ASP A 417 15.97 -7.89 -26.37
N ILE A 418 16.59 -6.85 -26.98
CA ILE A 418 17.47 -5.92 -26.27
C ILE A 418 16.78 -4.56 -26.19
N LEU A 419 16.64 -4.05 -24.97
CA LEU A 419 16.12 -2.72 -24.68
C LEU A 419 17.27 -1.77 -24.34
N THR A 420 17.13 -0.50 -24.68
CA THR A 420 18.09 0.54 -24.32
C THR A 420 17.44 1.53 -23.37
N ALA A 421 17.96 1.61 -22.16
CA ALA A 421 17.48 2.57 -21.14
C ALA A 421 17.93 4.00 -21.46
N SER A 422 17.32 4.98 -20.82
CA SER A 422 17.54 6.41 -21.06
C SER A 422 18.98 6.88 -20.77
N ASN A 423 19.74 6.15 -19.94
CA ASN A 423 21.17 6.37 -19.72
C ASN A 423 22.09 5.71 -20.78
N GLY A 424 21.50 5.06 -21.79
CA GLY A 424 22.22 4.39 -22.88
C GLY A 424 22.64 2.95 -22.60
N LYS A 425 22.45 2.42 -21.38
CA LYS A 425 22.74 1.01 -21.08
C LYS A 425 21.75 0.08 -21.78
N THR A 426 22.30 -1.03 -22.33
CA THR A 426 21.54 -2.05 -23.03
C THR A 426 21.21 -3.23 -22.12
N ILE A 427 19.99 -3.74 -22.24
CA ILE A 427 19.44 -4.80 -21.39
C ILE A 427 18.87 -5.91 -22.26
N GLU A 428 19.45 -7.10 -22.18
CA GLU A 428 18.86 -8.30 -22.76
C GLU A 428 17.69 -8.79 -21.89
N VAL A 429 16.51 -8.87 -22.47
CA VAL A 429 15.32 -9.38 -21.80
C VAL A 429 15.32 -10.89 -21.88
N ASN A 430 15.79 -11.58 -20.85
CA ASN A 430 15.71 -13.04 -20.77
C ASN A 430 14.44 -13.55 -20.09
N ASN A 431 13.70 -12.66 -19.39
CA ASN A 431 12.41 -12.94 -18.76
C ASN A 431 11.50 -11.71 -18.81
N THR A 432 10.41 -11.78 -19.56
CA THR A 432 9.44 -10.70 -19.68
C THR A 432 8.60 -10.46 -18.40
N ASP A 433 8.60 -11.42 -17.46
CA ASP A 433 7.98 -11.31 -16.11
C ASP A 433 8.89 -10.60 -15.08
N ALA A 434 10.02 -10.07 -15.53
CA ALA A 434 10.89 -9.18 -14.75
C ALA A 434 10.86 -7.74 -15.32
N GLU A 435 9.69 -7.28 -15.62
CA GLU A 435 9.35 -6.01 -16.24
C GLU A 435 9.45 -4.82 -15.29
N GLY A 436 9.12 -5.01 -14.00
CA GLY A 436 9.10 -3.93 -13.01
C GLY A 436 10.43 -3.22 -12.88
N ARG A 437 11.54 -3.95 -12.89
CA ARG A 437 12.88 -3.34 -12.87
C ARG A 437 13.21 -2.61 -14.16
N LEU A 438 12.63 -3.00 -15.28
CA LEU A 438 12.80 -2.32 -16.58
C LEU A 438 12.12 -0.95 -16.56
N THR A 439 10.91 -0.86 -15.99
CA THR A 439 10.21 0.42 -15.85
C THR A 439 10.91 1.34 -14.84
N LEU A 440 11.41 0.75 -13.73
CA LEU A 440 12.14 1.50 -12.71
C LEU A 440 13.50 2.00 -13.20
N ALA A 441 14.15 1.33 -14.15
CA ALA A 441 15.43 1.76 -14.72
C ALA A 441 15.33 3.19 -15.24
N ASP A 442 14.39 3.47 -16.13
CA ASP A 442 14.20 4.82 -16.69
C ASP A 442 13.65 5.82 -15.67
N ALA A 443 12.82 5.34 -14.73
CA ALA A 443 12.30 6.19 -13.65
C ALA A 443 13.41 6.67 -12.69
N LEU A 444 14.37 5.81 -12.36
CA LEU A 444 15.53 6.15 -11.52
C LEU A 444 16.47 7.13 -12.21
N VAL A 445 16.78 6.92 -13.49
CA VAL A 445 17.57 7.88 -14.29
C VAL A 445 16.88 9.24 -14.33
N TYR A 446 15.57 9.26 -14.58
CA TYR A 446 14.79 10.50 -14.58
C TYR A 446 14.83 11.20 -13.22
N ALA A 447 14.70 10.45 -12.12
CA ALA A 447 14.75 11.00 -10.77
C ALA A 447 16.13 11.61 -10.44
N CYS A 448 17.23 10.94 -10.82
CA CYS A 448 18.57 11.49 -10.68
C CYS A 448 18.73 12.82 -11.40
N ASN A 449 18.16 12.95 -12.61
CA ASN A 449 18.21 14.18 -13.41
C ASN A 449 17.45 15.38 -12.80
N GLN A 450 16.63 15.15 -11.75
CA GLN A 450 15.99 16.24 -10.98
C GLN A 450 16.96 16.90 -9.97
N GLY A 451 18.17 16.39 -9.84
CA GLY A 451 19.18 16.93 -8.91
C GLY A 451 18.88 16.65 -7.45
N VAL A 452 18.31 15.49 -7.18
CA VAL A 452 18.00 15.01 -5.83
C VAL A 452 19.23 14.44 -5.13
N GLU A 453 19.25 14.50 -3.80
CA GLU A 453 20.34 13.99 -2.96
C GLU A 453 20.10 12.53 -2.57
N LYS A 454 18.82 12.17 -2.35
CA LYS A 454 18.42 10.83 -1.89
C LYS A 454 17.22 10.33 -2.68
N ILE A 455 17.24 9.05 -3.04
CA ILE A 455 16.13 8.35 -3.70
C ILE A 455 15.73 7.14 -2.85
N VAL A 456 14.42 7.00 -2.60
CA VAL A 456 13.82 5.75 -2.11
C VAL A 456 12.84 5.27 -3.17
N ASP A 457 13.10 4.08 -3.75
CA ASP A 457 12.15 3.45 -4.64
C ASP A 457 11.42 2.28 -3.96
N LEU A 458 10.16 2.10 -4.30
CA LEU A 458 9.29 1.06 -3.78
C LEU A 458 8.68 0.26 -4.91
N ALA A 459 8.73 -1.06 -4.80
CA ALA A 459 8.14 -1.93 -5.79
C ALA A 459 7.62 -3.26 -5.19
N THR A 460 6.56 -3.77 -5.76
CA THR A 460 6.14 -5.17 -5.69
C THR A 460 7.02 -5.98 -6.64
N LEU A 461 8.31 -6.14 -6.27
CA LEU A 461 9.29 -6.48 -7.29
C LEU A 461 9.53 -7.98 -7.43
N THR A 462 9.67 -8.70 -6.31
CA THR A 462 10.12 -10.09 -6.42
C THR A 462 9.35 -11.06 -5.52
N GLY A 463 8.94 -12.19 -6.13
CA GLY A 463 8.48 -13.35 -5.36
C GLY A 463 9.59 -13.91 -4.44
N ALA A 464 10.86 -13.70 -4.80
CA ALA A 464 12.00 -14.10 -3.99
C ALA A 464 12.02 -13.40 -2.63
N CYS A 465 11.69 -12.10 -2.57
CA CYS A 465 11.56 -11.36 -1.33
C CYS A 465 10.40 -11.87 -0.46
N VAL A 466 9.27 -12.20 -1.08
CA VAL A 466 8.12 -12.82 -0.37
C VAL A 466 8.51 -14.16 0.25
N VAL A 467 9.25 -15.01 -0.48
CA VAL A 467 9.74 -16.30 0.03
C VAL A 467 10.72 -16.11 1.20
N ALA A 468 11.57 -15.08 1.13
CA ALA A 468 12.59 -14.82 2.16
C ALA A 468 12.00 -14.23 3.45
N LEU A 469 11.08 -13.27 3.36
CA LEU A 469 10.63 -12.45 4.49
C LEU A 469 9.14 -12.64 4.85
N GLY A 470 8.39 -13.35 4.01
CA GLY A 470 6.97 -13.58 4.22
C GLY A 470 6.09 -12.36 3.90
N PRO A 471 4.80 -12.37 4.33
CA PRO A 471 3.80 -11.39 3.90
C PRO A 471 3.75 -10.12 4.75
N SER A 472 4.66 -9.92 5.71
CA SER A 472 4.53 -8.81 6.67
C SER A 472 5.77 -7.92 6.80
N ILE A 473 6.86 -8.26 6.10
CA ILE A 473 8.13 -7.55 6.17
C ILE A 473 8.58 -7.23 4.74
N ALA A 474 8.96 -5.98 4.47
CA ALA A 474 9.55 -5.61 3.20
C ALA A 474 11.08 -5.72 3.24
N GLY A 475 11.70 -6.11 2.12
CA GLY A 475 13.14 -6.16 1.96
C GLY A 475 13.71 -4.79 1.58
N VAL A 476 14.80 -4.39 2.24
CA VAL A 476 15.50 -3.12 1.99
C VAL A 476 16.88 -3.38 1.42
N PHE A 477 17.22 -2.73 0.33
CA PHE A 477 18.48 -2.83 -0.37
C PHE A 477 19.09 -1.44 -0.56
N THR A 478 20.26 -1.21 0.00
CA THR A 478 20.99 0.08 -0.13
C THR A 478 22.47 -0.12 0.17
N PRO A 479 23.36 0.55 -0.58
CA PRO A 479 24.77 0.64 -0.23
C PRO A 479 25.06 1.65 0.89
N SER A 480 24.10 2.57 1.23
CA SER A 480 24.25 3.60 2.23
C SER A 480 23.75 3.13 3.61
N ASP A 481 24.67 3.06 4.58
CA ASP A 481 24.32 2.75 5.97
C ASP A 481 23.53 3.88 6.64
N ASN A 482 23.78 5.13 6.22
CA ASN A 482 23.06 6.28 6.75
C ASN A 482 21.61 6.27 6.29
N LEU A 483 21.38 6.11 5.00
CA LEU A 483 20.02 6.02 4.45
C LEU A 483 19.26 4.82 5.03
N ALA A 484 19.95 3.68 5.25
CA ALA A 484 19.35 2.53 5.91
C ALA A 484 18.85 2.88 7.32
N LYS A 485 19.66 3.54 8.13
CA LYS A 485 19.27 3.96 9.49
C LYS A 485 18.10 4.96 9.47
N GLU A 486 18.13 5.94 8.57
CA GLU A 486 17.06 6.94 8.45
C GLU A 486 15.71 6.29 8.13
N VAL A 487 15.66 5.45 7.09
CA VAL A 487 14.41 4.85 6.61
C VAL A 487 13.90 3.77 7.56
N ILE A 488 14.79 2.94 8.14
CA ILE A 488 14.39 1.95 9.15
C ILE A 488 13.82 2.65 10.39
N SER A 489 14.47 3.72 10.87
CA SER A 489 13.93 4.51 12.00
C SER A 489 12.57 5.16 11.67
N ALA A 490 12.35 5.58 10.41
CA ALA A 490 11.05 6.07 9.98
C ALA A 490 9.98 4.95 9.95
N SER A 491 10.36 3.76 9.51
CA SER A 491 9.45 2.61 9.46
C SER A 491 9.04 2.13 10.86
N GLU A 492 9.96 2.17 11.83
CA GLU A 492 9.66 1.85 13.24
C GLU A 492 8.66 2.85 13.83
N ALA A 493 8.85 4.16 13.56
CA ALA A 493 7.90 5.20 13.96
C ALA A 493 6.53 5.02 13.31
N ALA A 494 6.49 4.59 12.04
CA ALA A 494 5.27 4.29 11.29
C ALA A 494 4.60 2.96 11.70
N GLY A 495 5.30 2.09 12.45
CA GLY A 495 4.84 0.75 12.81
C GLY A 495 4.84 -0.23 11.63
N GLU A 496 5.66 0.00 10.61
CA GLU A 496 5.88 -0.89 9.46
C GLU A 496 7.21 -1.65 9.63
N LYS A 497 7.29 -2.87 9.10
CA LYS A 497 8.46 -3.72 9.30
C LYS A 497 9.32 -3.77 8.05
N LEU A 498 10.57 -3.34 8.18
CA LEU A 498 11.59 -3.43 7.16
C LEU A 498 12.74 -4.33 7.63
N TRP A 499 13.37 -5.03 6.69
CA TRP A 499 14.56 -5.83 6.95
C TRP A 499 15.61 -5.58 5.89
N ARG A 500 16.80 -5.13 6.30
CA ARG A 500 17.90 -4.88 5.36
C ARG A 500 18.48 -6.19 4.85
N MET A 501 18.52 -6.32 3.55
CA MET A 501 19.07 -7.46 2.81
C MET A 501 20.49 -7.15 2.31
N PRO A 502 21.33 -8.16 2.08
CA PRO A 502 22.68 -7.94 1.55
C PRO A 502 22.66 -7.47 0.09
N MET A 503 23.68 -6.73 -0.30
CA MET A 503 23.96 -6.32 -1.68
C MET A 503 25.40 -6.74 -2.04
N GLU A 504 25.62 -8.04 -2.21
CA GLU A 504 26.91 -8.62 -2.51
C GLU A 504 27.19 -8.57 -4.03
N ASP A 505 28.28 -7.95 -4.45
CA ASP A 505 28.64 -7.80 -5.87
C ASP A 505 28.90 -9.14 -6.57
N SER A 506 29.18 -10.21 -5.83
CA SER A 506 29.32 -11.57 -6.39
C SER A 506 28.08 -12.06 -7.14
N TYR A 507 26.89 -11.58 -6.77
CA TYR A 507 25.64 -11.92 -7.48
C TYR A 507 25.54 -11.27 -8.87
N TRP A 508 26.37 -10.24 -9.15
CA TRP A 508 26.39 -9.55 -10.45
C TRP A 508 26.86 -10.45 -11.60
N GLU A 509 27.67 -11.48 -11.31
CA GLU A 509 28.11 -12.43 -12.33
C GLU A 509 26.94 -13.07 -13.08
N GLY A 510 25.83 -13.35 -12.39
CA GLY A 510 24.60 -13.87 -12.99
C GLY A 510 23.79 -12.87 -13.82
N MET A 511 24.19 -11.59 -13.80
CA MET A 511 23.53 -10.51 -14.52
C MET A 511 24.24 -10.10 -15.81
N LYS A 512 25.38 -10.70 -16.12
CA LYS A 512 26.14 -10.42 -17.35
C LYS A 512 25.45 -11.02 -18.58
N SER A 513 25.39 -10.26 -19.66
CA SER A 513 24.93 -10.71 -20.97
C SER A 513 26.11 -10.94 -21.91
N GLY A 514 25.95 -11.81 -22.87
CA GLY A 514 26.90 -11.99 -23.95
C GLY A 514 26.69 -11.03 -25.13
N VAL A 515 25.56 -10.30 -25.16
CA VAL A 515 25.14 -9.48 -26.31
C VAL A 515 24.69 -8.07 -25.93
N ALA A 516 24.53 -7.79 -24.64
CA ALA A 516 24.15 -6.48 -24.08
C ALA A 516 25.00 -6.18 -22.84
N ASP A 517 24.82 -5.04 -22.21
CA ASP A 517 25.55 -4.69 -20.98
C ASP A 517 25.13 -5.61 -19.81
N MET A 518 23.86 -6.06 -19.78
CA MET A 518 23.33 -6.91 -18.75
C MET A 518 22.06 -7.66 -19.20
N VAL A 519 21.68 -8.70 -18.45
CA VAL A 519 20.35 -9.34 -18.55
C VAL A 519 19.39 -8.70 -17.54
N ASN A 520 18.07 -8.81 -17.77
CA ASN A 520 17.09 -8.29 -16.81
C ASN A 520 16.84 -9.24 -15.61
N THR A 521 17.22 -10.53 -15.69
CA THR A 521 17.16 -11.44 -14.52
C THR A 521 18.41 -12.28 -14.41
N GLY A 522 18.90 -12.46 -13.18
CA GLY A 522 19.91 -13.45 -12.84
C GLY A 522 19.31 -14.84 -12.62
N GLY A 523 20.09 -15.75 -12.05
CA GLY A 523 19.63 -17.08 -11.67
C GLY A 523 18.54 -17.05 -10.57
N ARG A 524 18.02 -18.24 -10.22
CA ARG A 524 16.96 -18.37 -9.22
C ARG A 524 17.39 -17.94 -7.80
N GLN A 525 18.67 -18.18 -7.45
CA GLN A 525 19.21 -17.85 -6.13
C GLN A 525 19.43 -16.34 -6.01
N GLY A 526 19.06 -15.76 -4.86
CA GLY A 526 19.27 -14.34 -4.59
C GLY A 526 18.47 -13.40 -5.49
N GLY A 527 17.31 -13.83 -6.01
CA GLY A 527 16.53 -13.07 -6.99
C GLY A 527 16.17 -11.65 -6.57
N ALA A 528 15.95 -11.39 -5.28
CA ALA A 528 15.74 -10.04 -4.77
C ALA A 528 17.04 -9.21 -4.76
N ILE A 529 18.19 -9.85 -4.50
CA ILE A 529 19.50 -9.19 -4.51
C ILE A 529 19.89 -8.80 -5.95
N THR A 530 19.72 -9.72 -6.91
CA THR A 530 20.02 -9.44 -8.34
C THR A 530 19.11 -8.35 -8.89
N ALA A 531 17.84 -8.29 -8.46
CA ALA A 531 16.93 -7.20 -8.81
C ALA A 531 17.42 -5.85 -8.30
N ALA A 532 17.84 -5.77 -7.04
CA ALA A 532 18.39 -4.56 -6.47
C ALA A 532 19.72 -4.12 -7.13
N LEU A 533 20.62 -5.09 -7.42
CA LEU A 533 21.87 -4.82 -8.13
C LEU A 533 21.62 -4.32 -9.56
N PHE A 534 20.56 -4.82 -10.22
CA PHE A 534 20.12 -4.28 -11.52
C PHE A 534 19.70 -2.81 -11.38
N LEU A 535 18.82 -2.48 -10.42
CA LEU A 535 18.35 -1.11 -10.21
C LEU A 535 19.50 -0.14 -9.90
N LYS A 536 20.49 -0.56 -9.13
CA LYS A 536 21.70 0.22 -8.81
C LYS A 536 22.41 0.74 -10.06
N GLN A 537 22.32 0.04 -11.20
CA GLN A 537 22.96 0.46 -12.46
C GLN A 537 22.35 1.73 -13.08
N PHE A 538 21.19 2.15 -12.62
CA PHE A 538 20.41 3.28 -13.13
C PHE A 538 20.34 4.45 -12.15
N VAL A 539 21.13 4.39 -11.08
CA VAL A 539 21.26 5.47 -10.09
C VAL A 539 22.66 6.10 -10.23
N ASP A 540 22.72 7.43 -10.20
CA ASP A 540 23.98 8.18 -10.19
C ASP A 540 24.73 7.88 -8.86
N GLU A 541 26.04 7.67 -8.94
CA GLU A 541 26.90 7.37 -7.77
C GLU A 541 26.88 8.46 -6.69
N LYS A 542 26.51 9.68 -7.05
CA LYS A 542 26.42 10.81 -6.11
C LYS A 542 25.11 10.84 -5.31
N VAL A 543 24.14 10.02 -5.70
CA VAL A 543 22.82 9.98 -5.08
C VAL A 543 22.75 8.81 -4.09
N GLU A 544 22.40 9.08 -2.85
CA GLU A 544 22.09 8.02 -1.89
C GLU A 544 20.77 7.34 -2.30
N TRP A 545 20.82 6.04 -2.47
CA TRP A 545 19.69 5.29 -2.99
C TRP A 545 19.31 4.09 -2.12
N MET A 546 18.01 3.82 -2.04
CA MET A 546 17.44 2.65 -1.42
C MET A 546 16.29 2.10 -2.25
N HIS A 547 16.28 0.77 -2.42
CA HIS A 547 15.15 0.01 -2.93
C HIS A 547 14.41 -0.69 -1.78
N ILE A 548 13.07 -0.61 -1.78
CA ILE A 548 12.19 -1.32 -0.85
C ILE A 548 11.30 -2.29 -1.66
N ASP A 549 11.57 -3.59 -1.53
CA ASP A 549 10.73 -4.64 -2.11
C ASP A 549 9.58 -4.96 -1.17
N LEU A 550 8.39 -4.48 -1.51
CA LEU A 550 7.15 -4.62 -0.73
C LEU A 550 6.17 -5.65 -1.30
N ALA A 551 6.66 -6.57 -2.14
CA ALA A 551 5.83 -7.61 -2.76
C ALA A 551 5.06 -8.45 -1.71
N GLY A 552 5.66 -8.68 -0.53
CA GLY A 552 4.99 -9.39 0.57
C GLY A 552 3.91 -8.55 1.25
N PRO A 553 4.24 -7.40 1.85
CA PRO A 553 3.31 -6.66 2.71
C PRO A 553 2.27 -5.80 1.99
N VAL A 554 2.28 -5.69 0.67
CA VAL A 554 1.31 -4.89 -0.11
C VAL A 554 -0.13 -5.38 0.06
N TRP A 555 -0.32 -6.68 0.26
CA TRP A 555 -1.62 -7.34 0.28
C TRP A 555 -1.83 -8.18 1.56
N ASN A 556 -3.04 -8.21 2.06
CA ASN A 556 -3.43 -9.06 3.18
C ASN A 556 -4.38 -10.17 2.70
N ASP A 557 -3.88 -11.40 2.61
CA ASP A 557 -4.63 -12.55 2.11
C ASP A 557 -5.84 -12.91 2.97
N LYS A 558 -5.79 -12.69 4.27
CA LYS A 558 -6.92 -12.97 5.18
C LYS A 558 -8.07 -11.97 4.97
N LYS A 559 -7.73 -10.69 4.79
CA LYS A 559 -8.71 -9.62 4.56
C LYS A 559 -9.08 -9.49 3.07
N LYS A 560 -8.32 -10.11 2.17
CA LYS A 560 -8.43 -9.95 0.70
C LYS A 560 -8.43 -8.48 0.29
N ALA A 561 -7.50 -7.71 0.84
CA ALA A 561 -7.45 -6.27 0.68
C ALA A 561 -6.02 -5.72 0.79
N ALA A 562 -5.82 -4.57 0.18
CA ALA A 562 -4.59 -3.80 0.26
C ALA A 562 -4.29 -3.32 1.69
N THR A 563 -3.01 -3.30 2.05
CA THR A 563 -2.55 -2.85 3.36
C THR A 563 -2.27 -1.35 3.43
N GLY A 564 -1.87 -0.74 2.31
CA GLY A 564 -1.35 0.62 2.23
C GLY A 564 0.07 0.75 2.80
N PHE A 565 0.81 -0.37 2.84
CA PHE A 565 2.19 -0.43 3.32
C PHE A 565 3.11 0.52 2.53
N GLY A 566 4.03 1.14 3.24
CA GLY A 566 5.01 2.07 2.70
C GLY A 566 4.60 3.54 2.80
N VAL A 567 3.31 3.87 2.73
CA VAL A 567 2.84 5.27 2.80
C VAL A 567 3.30 5.96 4.08
N SER A 568 3.05 5.33 5.24
CA SER A 568 3.39 5.91 6.53
C SER A 568 4.91 6.05 6.70
N THR A 569 5.69 5.05 6.28
CA THR A 569 7.16 5.10 6.31
C THR A 569 7.71 6.25 5.47
N LEU A 570 7.20 6.42 4.23
CA LEU A 570 7.65 7.51 3.35
C LEU A 570 7.33 8.89 3.93
N VAL A 571 6.13 9.07 4.50
CA VAL A 571 5.74 10.33 5.13
C VAL A 571 6.65 10.64 6.32
N GLU A 572 6.89 9.68 7.21
CA GLU A 572 7.79 9.83 8.36
C GLU A 572 9.23 10.15 7.92
N TRP A 573 9.73 9.49 6.88
CA TRP A 573 11.06 9.75 6.37
C TRP A 573 11.19 11.17 5.78
N VAL A 574 10.23 11.62 5.00
CA VAL A 574 10.21 12.98 4.45
C VAL A 574 10.13 14.03 5.55
N VAL A 575 9.25 13.84 6.55
CA VAL A 575 9.10 14.76 7.68
C VAL A 575 10.39 14.85 8.51
N LYS A 576 11.09 13.72 8.73
CA LYS A 576 12.41 13.73 9.41
C LYS A 576 13.50 14.47 8.63
N ASN A 577 13.43 14.51 7.30
CA ASN A 577 14.35 15.27 6.45
C ASN A 577 13.93 16.74 6.24
N SER A 578 12.84 17.18 6.84
CA SER A 578 12.27 18.54 6.65
C SER A 578 12.79 19.58 7.65
N SER A 579 13.63 19.22 8.60
CA SER A 579 14.13 20.09 9.69
C SER A 579 15.48 20.74 9.37
#